data_79d6679ebc37ce3b0858ffc78150744c
#
_entry.id   79d6679ebc37ce3b0858ffc78150744c
#
_cell.length_a   1.000
_cell.length_b   1.000
_cell.length_c   1.000
_cell.angle_alpha   90.00
_cell.angle_beta   90.00
_cell.angle_gamma   90.00
#
_symmetry.space_group_name_H-M   'P 1'
#
loop_
_entity.id
_entity.type
_entity.pdbx_description
1 polymer ?
#
loop_
_entity_poly.entity_id
_entity_poly.type
_entity_poly.pdbx_seq_one_letter_code
_entity_poly.pdbx_strand_id
1 'polypeptide(L)'
;DAGKKGLLPAAETIRDTKTLKAMGVHQISYNLPVGDMISGGGVNYTYNGKNYSFNAGIVGQYDVIVPAMNAAGIQVNLILLCGANSGILIHPLSRGVGANYYMFNTVDQAGLEKLEAVAAFLGQRYSGTGHGTVDNWIVGNEVNARHEWNYMDPAAGLAGFAKAYADELRVFYNGIKSQNANARIYAATDQEWQSDNPALHYGSREFLTQLNAQIMAEGNFDWSLASHPYNFPLYEPNSLTSKPQVTHTQASRYITMSNIDVLTDFMCQKQFLNPAGQVRSIVLSEVGFTSSAAMGSNELLQAADVVYAINQANANQHIDGIIINRQRSDISEIAQGLDYGLIGANGVAKQAYTWFMTAENPNTIAAASAVLGKDIMTSLVAR
;
A
#
# COMPACT_ATOMS: atom_id res chain seq x y z
N ASP A 1 -17.35 7.78 -9.45
CA ASP A 1 -16.14 6.94 -9.44
C ASP A 1 -14.91 7.84 -9.43
N ALA A 2 -14.16 7.84 -8.34
CA ALA A 2 -12.81 8.38 -8.37
C ALA A 2 -11.99 7.54 -9.35
N GLY A 3 -11.22 8.18 -10.24
CA GLY A 3 -10.33 7.45 -11.16
C GLY A 3 -9.30 6.62 -10.38
N LYS A 4 -8.77 5.58 -11.00
CA LYS A 4 -7.83 4.65 -10.34
C LYS A 4 -6.42 5.20 -10.17
N LYS A 5 -6.04 6.19 -11.00
CA LYS A 5 -4.67 6.72 -11.07
C LYS A 5 -4.27 7.47 -9.81
N GLY A 6 -3.25 7.00 -9.14
CA GLY A 6 -2.73 7.55 -7.89
C GLY A 6 -1.21 7.75 -7.90
N LEU A 7 -0.73 8.42 -6.88
CA LEU A 7 0.67 8.78 -6.73
C LEU A 7 1.09 8.74 -5.25
N LEU A 8 2.32 8.31 -4.98
CA LEU A 8 2.99 8.58 -3.71
C LEU A 8 3.65 9.97 -3.82
N PRO A 9 3.07 11.00 -3.19
CA PRO A 9 3.59 12.37 -3.31
C PRO A 9 4.88 12.54 -2.52
N ALA A 10 5.72 13.46 -2.98
CA ALA A 10 6.89 13.89 -2.20
C ALA A 10 6.43 14.72 -0.99
N ALA A 11 7.10 14.55 0.15
CA ALA A 11 6.74 15.23 1.40
C ALA A 11 6.72 16.76 1.27
N GLU A 12 7.66 17.33 0.52
CA GLU A 12 7.76 18.76 0.29
C GLU A 12 6.64 19.33 -0.60
N THR A 13 6.00 18.48 -1.41
CA THR A 13 4.96 18.90 -2.37
C THR A 13 3.58 18.31 -2.06
N ILE A 14 3.44 17.58 -0.97
CA ILE A 14 2.17 16.92 -0.61
C ILE A 14 1.01 17.92 -0.43
N ARG A 15 1.32 19.19 -0.12
CA ARG A 15 0.32 20.26 0.02
C ARG A 15 -0.01 20.93 -1.31
N ASP A 16 0.73 20.67 -2.37
CA ASP A 16 0.48 21.23 -3.70
C ASP A 16 -0.60 20.40 -4.43
N THR A 17 -1.80 20.46 -3.91
CA THR A 17 -2.97 19.76 -4.48
C THR A 17 -3.31 20.24 -5.89
N LYS A 18 -2.94 21.48 -6.24
CA LYS A 18 -3.15 22.02 -7.60
C LYS A 18 -2.31 21.26 -8.62
N THR A 19 -1.04 21.03 -8.33
CA THR A 19 -0.16 20.23 -9.20
C THR A 19 -0.62 18.77 -9.27
N LEU A 20 -0.94 18.14 -8.13
CA LEU A 20 -1.45 16.76 -8.11
C LEU A 20 -2.71 16.61 -8.97
N LYS A 21 -3.65 17.55 -8.85
CA LYS A 21 -4.87 17.56 -9.66
C LYS A 21 -4.58 17.77 -11.16
N ALA A 22 -3.65 18.67 -11.50
CA ALA A 22 -3.22 18.89 -12.88
C ALA A 22 -2.54 17.66 -13.49
N MET A 23 -1.85 16.85 -12.68
CA MET A 23 -1.31 15.55 -13.07
C MET A 23 -2.39 14.47 -13.27
N GLY A 24 -3.64 14.73 -12.95
CA GLY A 24 -4.73 13.77 -13.01
C GLY A 24 -4.68 12.73 -11.89
N VAL A 25 -4.12 13.10 -10.73
CA VAL A 25 -4.09 12.25 -9.54
C VAL A 25 -5.49 12.21 -8.90
N HIS A 26 -6.02 11.02 -8.70
CA HIS A 26 -7.29 10.78 -8.02
C HIS A 26 -7.11 10.22 -6.61
N GLN A 27 -5.97 9.60 -6.34
CA GLN A 27 -5.66 8.99 -5.05
C GLN A 27 -4.21 9.27 -4.67
N ILE A 28 -3.94 9.38 -3.38
CA ILE A 28 -2.58 9.37 -2.84
C ILE A 28 -2.44 8.28 -1.79
N SER A 29 -1.22 7.73 -1.64
CA SER A 29 -0.82 6.99 -0.44
C SER A 29 0.17 7.83 0.35
N TYR A 30 0.05 7.78 1.69
CA TYR A 30 0.97 8.50 2.57
C TYR A 30 1.17 7.72 3.87
N ASN A 31 2.41 7.70 4.36
CA ASN A 31 2.76 6.98 5.58
C ASN A 31 2.29 7.74 6.83
N LEU A 32 1.74 7.02 7.81
CA LEU A 32 1.47 7.49 9.15
C LEU A 32 2.26 6.62 10.15
N PRO A 33 3.44 7.08 10.59
CA PRO A 33 4.21 6.39 11.62
C PRO A 33 3.48 6.54 12.96
N VAL A 34 2.85 5.46 13.43
CA VAL A 34 2.03 5.47 14.64
C VAL A 34 2.86 5.81 15.86
N GLY A 35 4.12 5.34 15.93
CA GLY A 35 5.05 5.66 17.00
C GLY A 35 5.28 7.16 17.18
N ASP A 36 5.42 7.91 16.09
CA ASP A 36 5.60 9.37 16.13
C ASP A 36 4.34 10.07 16.64
N MET A 37 3.17 9.57 16.23
CA MET A 37 1.88 10.12 16.66
C MET A 37 1.62 9.93 18.15
N ILE A 38 2.03 8.80 18.73
CA ILE A 38 1.83 8.50 20.15
C ILE A 38 2.96 9.03 21.05
N SER A 39 4.04 9.53 20.46
CA SER A 39 5.19 10.09 21.18
C SER A 39 4.99 11.59 21.40
N GLY A 40 4.82 12.01 22.65
CA GLY A 40 4.54 13.40 23.01
C GLY A 40 3.07 13.63 23.37
N GLY A 41 2.57 14.85 23.15
CA GLY A 41 1.23 15.22 23.60
C GLY A 41 0.70 16.45 22.89
N GLY A 42 -0.41 16.98 23.43
CA GLY A 42 -1.06 18.22 22.95
C GLY A 42 -2.43 17.99 22.32
N VAL A 43 -2.72 16.79 21.83
CA VAL A 43 -4.09 16.41 21.42
C VAL A 43 -4.60 15.35 22.38
N ASN A 44 -5.53 15.74 23.23
CA ASN A 44 -6.14 14.84 24.23
C ASN A 44 -7.32 14.08 23.64
N TYR A 45 -7.44 12.81 24.00
CA TYR A 45 -8.49 11.91 23.58
C TYR A 45 -8.90 10.98 24.72
N THR A 46 -10.18 10.89 25.01
CA THR A 46 -10.70 9.96 26.01
C THR A 46 -11.36 8.77 25.32
N TYR A 47 -10.88 7.57 25.65
CA TYR A 47 -11.43 6.33 25.13
C TYR A 47 -11.63 5.33 26.29
N ASN A 48 -12.82 4.75 26.39
CA ASN A 48 -13.21 3.81 27.46
C ASN A 48 -12.85 4.31 28.87
N GLY A 49 -13.08 5.61 29.15
CA GLY A 49 -12.80 6.22 30.45
C GLY A 49 -11.32 6.48 30.74
N LYS A 50 -10.42 6.19 29.82
CA LYS A 50 -8.97 6.47 29.93
C LYS A 50 -8.59 7.65 29.03
N ASN A 51 -7.69 8.49 29.52
CA ASN A 51 -7.17 9.63 28.77
C ASN A 51 -5.89 9.24 28.05
N TYR A 52 -5.82 9.58 26.77
CA TYR A 52 -4.68 9.43 25.89
C TYR A 52 -4.26 10.80 25.36
N SER A 53 -2.99 10.94 25.01
CA SER A 53 -2.48 12.17 24.43
C SER A 53 -1.66 11.85 23.20
N PHE A 54 -1.92 12.55 22.11
CA PHE A 54 -1.24 12.38 20.83
C PHE A 54 -0.40 13.61 20.50
N ASN A 55 0.66 13.42 19.71
CA ASN A 55 1.59 14.47 19.32
C ASN A 55 0.89 15.49 18.41
N ALA A 56 0.67 16.71 18.93
CA ALA A 56 -0.01 17.78 18.20
C ALA A 56 0.70 18.19 16.91
N GLY A 57 2.03 18.12 16.86
CA GLY A 57 2.81 18.45 15.65
C GLY A 57 2.61 17.42 14.55
N ILE A 58 2.63 16.13 14.90
CA ILE A 58 2.40 15.03 13.95
C ILE A 58 0.94 15.02 13.48
N VAL A 59 -0.02 15.03 14.41
CA VAL A 59 -1.45 15.07 14.07
C VAL A 59 -1.78 16.30 13.22
N GLY A 60 -1.21 17.47 13.56
CA GLY A 60 -1.42 18.72 12.81
C GLY A 60 -0.95 18.66 11.35
N GLN A 61 0.01 17.82 11.01
CA GLN A 61 0.40 17.61 9.60
C GLN A 61 -0.74 16.95 8.80
N TYR A 62 -1.34 15.89 9.34
CA TYR A 62 -2.46 15.19 8.68
C TYR A 62 -3.73 16.04 8.68
N ASP A 63 -3.97 16.86 9.71
CA ASP A 63 -5.07 17.82 9.79
C ASP A 63 -5.01 18.88 8.66
N VAL A 64 -3.85 19.10 8.08
CA VAL A 64 -3.68 19.98 6.92
C VAL A 64 -3.76 19.18 5.61
N ILE A 65 -3.10 18.03 5.53
CA ILE A 65 -3.00 17.22 4.32
C ILE A 65 -4.37 16.65 3.93
N VAL A 66 -5.06 16.01 4.85
CA VAL A 66 -6.31 15.28 4.56
C VAL A 66 -7.41 16.22 4.04
N PRO A 67 -7.75 17.34 4.72
CA PRO A 67 -8.76 18.24 4.19
C PRO A 67 -8.36 18.87 2.85
N ALA A 68 -7.07 19.18 2.65
CA ALA A 68 -6.59 19.74 1.39
C ALA A 68 -6.79 18.76 0.22
N MET A 69 -6.49 17.48 0.42
CA MET A 69 -6.72 16.43 -0.59
C MET A 69 -8.21 16.26 -0.86
N ASN A 70 -9.06 16.19 0.19
CA ASN A 70 -10.50 16.07 0.01
C ASN A 70 -11.09 17.26 -0.76
N ALA A 71 -10.66 18.49 -0.45
CA ALA A 71 -11.10 19.70 -1.17
C ALA A 71 -10.69 19.69 -2.65
N ALA A 72 -9.58 18.99 -2.98
CA ALA A 72 -9.16 18.79 -4.37
C ALA A 72 -9.85 17.60 -5.06
N GLY A 73 -10.70 16.85 -4.36
CA GLY A 73 -11.32 15.62 -4.86
C GLY A 73 -10.35 14.44 -4.96
N ILE A 74 -9.26 14.46 -4.15
CA ILE A 74 -8.24 13.41 -4.11
C ILE A 74 -8.50 12.51 -2.90
N GLN A 75 -8.65 11.23 -3.14
CA GLN A 75 -8.83 10.22 -2.09
C GLN A 75 -7.51 9.97 -1.34
N VAL A 76 -7.60 9.75 -0.04
CA VAL A 76 -6.44 9.54 0.83
C VAL A 76 -6.39 8.09 1.30
N ASN A 77 -5.25 7.43 1.03
CA ASN A 77 -4.88 6.14 1.60
C ASN A 77 -3.78 6.39 2.64
N LEU A 78 -4.03 6.15 3.94
CA LEU A 78 -3.00 6.24 4.98
C LEU A 78 -2.46 4.86 5.31
N ILE A 79 -1.13 4.75 5.35
CA ILE A 79 -0.41 3.52 5.69
C ILE A 79 0.02 3.62 7.14
N LEU A 80 -0.52 2.76 8.00
CA LEU A 80 -0.28 2.72 9.44
C LEU A 80 0.94 1.88 9.74
N LEU A 81 2.01 2.48 10.24
CA LEU A 81 3.30 1.84 10.44
C LEU A 81 3.68 1.76 11.92
N CYS A 82 4.03 0.56 12.36
CA CYS A 82 4.56 0.28 13.70
C CYS A 82 6.08 0.37 13.68
N GLY A 83 6.64 1.57 13.81
CA GLY A 83 8.09 1.79 13.86
C GLY A 83 8.71 1.45 15.22
N ALA A 84 10.04 1.51 15.31
CA ALA A 84 10.80 1.19 16.52
C ALA A 84 10.44 2.04 17.76
N ASN A 85 9.92 3.24 17.54
CA ASN A 85 9.47 4.16 18.60
C ASN A 85 8.01 3.95 19.05
N SER A 86 7.34 2.90 18.54
CA SER A 86 5.95 2.60 18.89
C SER A 86 5.76 2.03 20.32
N GLY A 87 6.85 1.73 21.02
CA GLY A 87 6.84 1.37 22.44
C GLY A 87 5.93 0.18 22.75
N ILE A 88 4.93 0.40 23.61
CA ILE A 88 4.00 -0.66 24.05
C ILE A 88 3.16 -1.23 22.89
N LEU A 89 3.03 -0.51 21.78
CA LEU A 89 2.32 -0.99 20.59
C LEU A 89 3.11 -2.01 19.78
N ILE A 90 4.40 -2.25 20.09
CA ILE A 90 5.17 -3.31 19.46
C ILE A 90 4.82 -4.65 20.11
N HIS A 91 4.44 -5.63 19.31
CA HIS A 91 4.13 -6.99 19.76
C HIS A 91 5.30 -7.57 20.58
N PRO A 92 5.06 -8.27 21.72
CA PRO A 92 6.13 -8.82 22.56
C PRO A 92 7.16 -9.67 21.80
N LEU A 93 6.71 -10.50 20.86
CA LEU A 93 7.59 -11.32 20.02
C LEU A 93 8.30 -10.52 18.89
N SER A 94 8.11 -9.21 18.83
CA SER A 94 8.73 -8.33 17.84
C SER A 94 9.80 -7.43 18.45
N ARG A 95 9.97 -7.46 19.78
CA ARG A 95 10.88 -6.56 20.51
C ARG A 95 12.33 -7.03 20.45
N GLY A 96 13.26 -6.08 20.55
CA GLY A 96 14.70 -6.37 20.69
C GLY A 96 15.42 -6.73 19.39
N VAL A 97 14.77 -6.61 18.25
CA VAL A 97 15.36 -6.84 16.92
C VAL A 97 15.27 -5.56 16.09
N GLY A 98 16.32 -5.26 15.31
CA GLY A 98 16.29 -4.17 14.35
C GLY A 98 15.52 -4.57 13.10
N ALA A 99 14.40 -3.93 12.84
CA ALA A 99 13.61 -4.05 11.62
C ALA A 99 13.07 -2.67 11.23
N ASN A 100 12.57 -2.53 10.02
CA ASN A 100 11.94 -1.26 9.61
C ASN A 100 10.61 -1.06 10.35
N TYR A 101 9.78 -2.11 10.38
CA TYR A 101 8.49 -2.09 11.08
C TYR A 101 8.24 -3.41 11.82
N TYR A 102 7.26 -3.39 12.70
CA TYR A 102 6.94 -4.45 13.65
C TYR A 102 5.45 -4.76 13.65
N MET A 103 5.10 -5.99 14.08
CA MET A 103 3.72 -6.38 14.37
C MET A 103 3.16 -5.52 15.49
N PHE A 104 1.92 -5.05 15.36
CA PHE A 104 1.23 -4.36 16.46
C PHE A 104 0.86 -5.31 17.59
N ASN A 105 0.83 -4.79 18.81
CA ASN A 105 0.57 -5.54 20.03
C ASN A 105 -0.92 -5.63 20.34
N THR A 106 -1.48 -6.80 20.14
CA THR A 106 -2.87 -7.15 20.48
C THR A 106 -2.97 -8.19 21.60
N VAL A 107 -1.84 -8.63 22.18
CA VAL A 107 -1.80 -9.72 23.16
C VAL A 107 -1.70 -9.23 24.61
N ASP A 108 -0.98 -8.13 24.86
CA ASP A 108 -0.95 -7.49 26.18
C ASP A 108 -2.16 -6.58 26.34
N GLN A 109 -2.82 -6.63 27.48
CA GLN A 109 -3.99 -5.77 27.72
C GLN A 109 -3.67 -4.28 27.53
N ALA A 110 -2.55 -3.80 28.04
CA ALA A 110 -2.18 -2.39 27.91
C ALA A 110 -1.84 -2.00 26.46
N GLY A 111 -1.23 -2.89 25.68
CA GLY A 111 -0.96 -2.70 24.25
C GLY A 111 -2.24 -2.67 23.44
N LEU A 112 -3.13 -3.64 23.68
CA LEU A 112 -4.44 -3.73 23.02
C LEU A 112 -5.28 -2.49 23.29
N GLU A 113 -5.45 -2.09 24.56
CA GLU A 113 -6.23 -0.90 24.95
C GLU A 113 -5.69 0.38 24.28
N LYS A 114 -4.37 0.51 24.20
CA LYS A 114 -3.76 1.67 23.52
C LYS A 114 -3.95 1.60 22.00
N LEU A 115 -3.86 0.42 21.39
CA LEU A 115 -4.10 0.25 19.96
C LEU A 115 -5.56 0.53 19.58
N GLU A 116 -6.51 0.07 20.41
CA GLU A 116 -7.94 0.40 20.28
C GLU A 116 -8.19 1.91 20.35
N ALA A 117 -7.54 2.60 21.32
CA ALA A 117 -7.65 4.05 21.44
C ALA A 117 -7.06 4.78 20.21
N VAL A 118 -5.94 4.29 19.66
CA VAL A 118 -5.35 4.81 18.41
C VAL A 118 -6.32 4.64 17.25
N ALA A 119 -6.88 3.45 17.07
CA ALA A 119 -7.81 3.16 15.98
C ALA A 119 -9.08 4.02 16.08
N ALA A 120 -9.66 4.14 17.26
CA ALA A 120 -10.84 4.96 17.51
C ALA A 120 -10.54 6.46 17.30
N PHE A 121 -9.40 6.96 17.79
CA PHE A 121 -8.96 8.33 17.57
C PHE A 121 -8.83 8.67 16.08
N LEU A 122 -8.14 7.85 15.32
CA LEU A 122 -7.95 8.03 13.89
C LEU A 122 -9.29 8.00 13.14
N GLY A 123 -10.12 7.00 13.45
CA GLY A 123 -11.45 6.86 12.87
C GLY A 123 -12.32 8.09 13.12
N GLN A 124 -12.39 8.57 14.38
CA GLN A 124 -13.18 9.74 14.74
C GLN A 124 -12.65 11.02 14.09
N ARG A 125 -11.31 11.22 14.13
CA ARG A 125 -10.72 12.46 13.65
C ARG A 125 -10.90 12.67 12.17
N TYR A 126 -10.75 11.59 11.37
CA TYR A 126 -10.78 11.63 9.91
C TYR A 126 -12.04 10.99 9.31
N SER A 127 -13.18 11.20 9.95
CA SER A 127 -14.51 10.75 9.50
C SER A 127 -15.36 11.84 8.85
N GLY A 128 -14.76 12.97 8.49
CA GLY A 128 -15.49 14.13 7.93
C GLY A 128 -15.90 15.18 8.96
N THR A 129 -15.51 15.05 10.22
CA THR A 129 -15.94 15.93 11.34
C THR A 129 -14.95 17.07 11.61
N GLY A 130 -14.46 17.75 10.57
CA GLY A 130 -13.63 18.94 10.69
C GLY A 130 -12.15 18.77 10.30
N HIS A 131 -11.64 17.53 10.22
CA HIS A 131 -10.28 17.23 9.81
C HIS A 131 -10.20 16.44 8.50
N GLY A 132 -11.27 16.47 7.71
CA GLY A 132 -11.41 15.73 6.46
C GLY A 132 -11.71 14.25 6.68
N THR A 133 -11.69 13.49 5.57
CA THR A 133 -12.01 12.06 5.54
C THR A 133 -10.85 11.26 4.98
N VAL A 134 -10.45 10.22 5.68
CA VAL A 134 -9.58 9.17 5.16
C VAL A 134 -10.45 7.97 4.81
N ASP A 135 -10.45 7.61 3.54
CA ASP A 135 -11.30 6.52 3.03
C ASP A 135 -10.66 5.16 3.21
N ASN A 136 -9.34 5.09 3.01
CA ASN A 136 -8.59 3.84 3.00
C ASN A 136 -7.46 3.85 4.05
N TRP A 137 -7.42 2.81 4.85
CA TRP A 137 -6.45 2.60 5.91
C TRP A 137 -5.71 1.30 5.65
N ILE A 138 -4.42 1.40 5.34
CA ILE A 138 -3.57 0.25 5.05
C ILE A 138 -2.78 -0.08 6.31
N VAL A 139 -2.89 -1.29 6.82
CA VAL A 139 -2.24 -1.70 8.08
C VAL A 139 -0.93 -2.40 7.76
N GLY A 140 0.17 -1.75 8.11
CA GLY A 140 1.53 -2.23 7.83
C GLY A 140 1.97 -1.97 6.38
N ASN A 141 3.16 -2.46 6.05
CA ASN A 141 3.76 -2.41 4.73
C ASN A 141 4.36 -3.77 4.41
N GLU A 142 4.03 -4.34 3.24
CA GLU A 142 4.59 -5.62 2.76
C GLU A 142 4.70 -6.69 3.86
N VAL A 143 3.60 -6.88 4.59
CA VAL A 143 3.58 -7.61 5.87
C VAL A 143 4.13 -9.02 5.74
N ASN A 144 3.93 -9.68 4.59
CA ASN A 144 4.45 -11.02 4.33
C ASN A 144 5.99 -11.06 4.21
N ALA A 145 6.65 -9.95 3.89
CA ALA A 145 8.11 -9.77 4.02
C ALA A 145 8.46 -9.53 5.51
N ARG A 146 8.15 -10.53 6.32
CA ARG A 146 8.02 -10.43 7.77
C ARG A 146 9.29 -9.97 8.49
N HIS A 147 10.46 -10.33 8.00
CA HIS A 147 11.71 -9.97 8.67
C HIS A 147 12.01 -8.47 8.57
N GLU A 148 11.69 -7.88 7.43
CA GLU A 148 12.06 -6.51 7.12
C GLU A 148 10.93 -5.51 7.41
N TRP A 149 9.71 -5.85 6.99
CA TRP A 149 8.62 -4.89 6.94
C TRP A 149 7.52 -5.09 7.98
N ASN A 150 7.50 -6.23 8.68
CA ASN A 150 6.55 -6.46 9.78
C ASN A 150 7.11 -7.53 10.74
N TYR A 151 8.20 -7.21 11.40
CA TYR A 151 8.94 -8.19 12.18
C TYR A 151 8.11 -8.80 13.31
N MET A 152 8.18 -10.11 13.41
CA MET A 152 7.77 -10.93 14.54
C MET A 152 8.68 -12.16 14.61
N ASP A 153 8.95 -12.69 15.80
CA ASP A 153 9.81 -13.85 15.99
C ASP A 153 9.36 -15.04 15.11
N PRO A 154 10.26 -15.65 14.33
CA PRO A 154 9.92 -16.77 13.45
C PRO A 154 9.38 -18.00 14.20
N ALA A 155 9.63 -18.11 15.50
CA ALA A 155 9.08 -19.20 16.32
C ALA A 155 7.55 -19.21 16.36
N ALA A 156 6.89 -18.08 16.08
CA ALA A 156 5.42 -18.01 15.92
C ALA A 156 4.90 -18.85 14.76
N GLY A 157 5.74 -19.10 13.76
CA GLY A 157 5.33 -19.73 12.51
C GLY A 157 4.32 -18.90 11.70
N LEU A 158 3.98 -19.35 10.49
CA LEU A 158 3.04 -18.63 9.63
C LEU A 158 1.65 -18.47 10.26
N ALA A 159 1.14 -19.52 10.92
CA ALA A 159 -0.20 -19.47 11.53
C ALA A 159 -0.25 -18.46 12.70
N GLY A 160 0.76 -18.43 13.56
CA GLY A 160 0.84 -17.46 14.67
C GLY A 160 1.03 -16.03 14.15
N PHE A 161 1.87 -15.85 13.12
CA PHE A 161 2.06 -14.58 12.45
C PHE A 161 0.75 -14.06 11.83
N ALA A 162 0.05 -14.91 11.08
CA ALA A 162 -1.23 -14.56 10.44
C ALA A 162 -2.32 -14.26 11.49
N LYS A 163 -2.32 -14.98 12.64
CA LYS A 163 -3.24 -14.72 13.75
C LYS A 163 -3.00 -13.34 14.34
N ALA A 164 -1.75 -13.01 14.67
CA ALA A 164 -1.41 -11.70 15.22
C ALA A 164 -1.81 -10.57 14.26
N TYR A 165 -1.57 -10.75 12.96
CA TYR A 165 -1.96 -9.76 11.95
C TYR A 165 -3.49 -9.67 11.76
N ALA A 166 -4.21 -10.80 11.84
CA ALA A 166 -5.67 -10.81 11.81
C ALA A 166 -6.27 -10.00 12.98
N ASP A 167 -5.66 -10.12 14.17
CA ASP A 167 -6.09 -9.40 15.36
C ASP A 167 -5.88 -7.88 15.23
N GLU A 168 -4.71 -7.45 14.76
CA GLU A 168 -4.49 -6.02 14.55
C GLU A 168 -5.40 -5.43 13.46
N LEU A 169 -5.63 -6.16 12.36
CA LEU A 169 -6.60 -5.74 11.34
C LEU A 169 -8.00 -5.56 11.93
N ARG A 170 -8.43 -6.49 12.80
CA ARG A 170 -9.74 -6.44 13.45
C ARG A 170 -9.85 -5.25 14.41
N VAL A 171 -8.78 -4.92 15.14
CA VAL A 171 -8.75 -3.74 16.03
C VAL A 171 -8.92 -2.46 15.21
N PHE A 172 -8.15 -2.29 14.14
CA PHE A 172 -8.30 -1.13 13.26
C PHE A 172 -9.66 -1.09 12.57
N TYR A 173 -10.15 -2.24 12.09
CA TYR A 173 -11.48 -2.35 11.50
C TYR A 173 -12.57 -1.88 12.46
N ASN A 174 -12.61 -2.43 13.66
CA ASN A 174 -13.64 -2.09 14.65
C ASN A 174 -13.54 -0.62 15.06
N GLY A 175 -12.35 -0.13 15.39
CA GLY A 175 -12.14 1.24 15.84
C GLY A 175 -12.50 2.27 14.76
N ILE A 176 -12.03 2.09 13.54
CA ILE A 176 -12.25 3.03 12.44
C ILE A 176 -13.69 2.95 11.91
N LYS A 177 -14.19 1.73 11.67
CA LYS A 177 -15.55 1.53 11.13
C LYS A 177 -16.65 1.96 12.11
N SER A 178 -16.39 1.95 13.41
CA SER A 178 -17.32 2.48 14.41
C SER A 178 -17.57 3.98 14.26
N GLN A 179 -16.64 4.70 13.63
CA GLN A 179 -16.70 6.15 13.40
C GLN A 179 -17.01 6.51 11.94
N ASN A 180 -16.55 5.71 11.00
CA ASN A 180 -16.79 5.90 9.57
C ASN A 180 -17.09 4.54 8.90
N ALA A 181 -18.38 4.24 8.74
CA ALA A 181 -18.85 2.99 8.14
C ALA A 181 -18.36 2.78 6.69
N ASN A 182 -18.02 3.85 5.98
CA ASN A 182 -17.55 3.80 4.59
C ASN A 182 -16.03 3.59 4.47
N ALA A 183 -15.26 3.76 5.56
CA ALA A 183 -13.83 3.51 5.53
C ALA A 183 -13.51 2.05 5.21
N ARG A 184 -12.39 1.82 4.51
CA ARG A 184 -11.88 0.48 4.20
C ARG A 184 -10.56 0.24 4.91
N ILE A 185 -10.38 -0.98 5.40
CA ILE A 185 -9.18 -1.41 6.10
C ILE A 185 -8.50 -2.49 5.26
N TYR A 186 -7.24 -2.26 4.91
CA TYR A 186 -6.48 -3.07 3.96
C TYR A 186 -5.38 -3.86 4.66
N ALA A 187 -5.30 -5.15 4.35
CA ALA A 187 -4.09 -5.93 4.56
C ALA A 187 -3.06 -5.60 3.48
N ALA A 188 -1.77 -5.56 3.82
CA ALA A 188 -0.70 -5.16 2.91
C ALA A 188 0.21 -6.34 2.56
N THR A 189 0.42 -6.59 1.26
CA THR A 189 1.34 -7.63 0.76
C THR A 189 2.25 -7.10 -0.34
N ASP A 190 3.40 -7.75 -0.51
CA ASP A 190 4.31 -7.51 -1.62
C ASP A 190 4.06 -8.44 -2.82
N GLN A 191 4.98 -8.40 -3.79
CA GLN A 191 4.94 -9.16 -5.04
C GLN A 191 5.32 -10.63 -4.92
N GLU A 192 5.98 -11.06 -3.82
CA GLU A 192 6.45 -12.45 -3.70
C GLU A 192 5.29 -13.38 -3.40
N TRP A 193 4.72 -13.98 -4.47
CA TRP A 193 3.54 -14.82 -4.39
C TRP A 193 3.82 -16.17 -3.74
N GLN A 194 4.99 -16.74 -4.02
CA GLN A 194 5.51 -17.94 -3.36
C GLN A 194 6.92 -17.66 -2.87
N SER A 195 7.22 -18.04 -1.65
CA SER A 195 8.56 -17.90 -1.07
C SER A 195 9.15 -19.27 -0.75
N ASP A 196 10.45 -19.39 -0.98
CA ASP A 196 11.26 -20.55 -0.56
C ASP A 196 12.11 -20.25 0.68
N ASN A 197 11.98 -19.03 1.25
CA ASN A 197 12.69 -18.63 2.46
C ASN A 197 11.73 -18.11 3.55
N PRO A 198 10.93 -18.98 4.17
CA PRO A 198 9.94 -18.57 5.18
C PRO A 198 10.58 -17.98 6.46
N ALA A 199 11.89 -18.16 6.65
CA ALA A 199 12.61 -17.51 7.75
C ALA A 199 12.65 -15.99 7.63
N LEU A 200 12.63 -15.47 6.40
CA LEU A 200 12.65 -14.03 6.11
C LEU A 200 11.33 -13.53 5.54
N HIS A 201 10.65 -14.36 4.75
CA HIS A 201 9.57 -13.94 3.88
C HIS A 201 8.53 -15.04 3.73
N TYR A 202 7.26 -14.76 3.97
CA TYR A 202 6.16 -15.65 3.60
C TYR A 202 5.67 -15.31 2.20
N GLY A 203 5.39 -16.33 1.37
CA GLY A 203 4.68 -16.09 0.11
C GLY A 203 3.32 -15.45 0.37
N SER A 204 2.99 -14.37 -0.36
CA SER A 204 1.73 -13.64 -0.13
C SER A 204 0.49 -14.52 -0.32
N ARG A 205 0.53 -15.49 -1.24
CA ARG A 205 -0.54 -16.48 -1.43
C ARG A 205 -0.82 -17.29 -0.17
N GLU A 206 0.24 -17.85 0.42
CA GLU A 206 0.12 -18.69 1.61
C GLU A 206 -0.27 -17.85 2.83
N PHE A 207 0.34 -16.67 2.96
CA PHE A 207 0.02 -15.72 4.01
C PHE A 207 -1.46 -15.29 3.95
N LEU A 208 -1.99 -14.89 2.79
CA LEU A 208 -3.40 -14.51 2.61
C LEU A 208 -4.34 -15.69 2.90
N THR A 209 -3.95 -16.91 2.54
CA THR A 209 -4.72 -18.12 2.87
C THR A 209 -4.83 -18.30 4.39
N GLN A 210 -3.70 -18.20 5.10
CA GLN A 210 -3.68 -18.33 6.56
C GLN A 210 -4.39 -17.14 7.24
N LEU A 211 -4.18 -15.92 6.76
CA LEU A 211 -4.85 -14.73 7.28
C LEU A 211 -6.38 -14.89 7.20
N ASN A 212 -6.87 -15.27 6.03
CA ASN A 212 -8.31 -15.50 5.84
C ASN A 212 -8.84 -16.60 6.75
N ALA A 213 -8.09 -17.70 6.94
CA ALA A 213 -8.48 -18.78 7.84
C ALA A 213 -8.59 -18.30 9.29
N GLN A 214 -7.63 -17.50 9.78
CA GLN A 214 -7.67 -16.91 11.12
C GLN A 214 -8.86 -15.96 11.29
N ILE A 215 -9.11 -15.10 10.29
CA ILE A 215 -10.25 -14.18 10.32
C ILE A 215 -11.57 -14.95 10.34
N MET A 216 -11.72 -15.97 9.49
CA MET A 216 -12.95 -16.77 9.41
C MET A 216 -13.23 -17.54 10.69
N ALA A 217 -12.21 -18.00 11.41
CA ALA A 217 -12.36 -18.73 12.68
C ALA A 217 -13.01 -17.86 13.78
N GLU A 218 -12.82 -16.55 13.75
CA GLU A 218 -13.38 -15.60 14.73
C GLU A 218 -14.54 -14.77 14.19
N GLY A 219 -14.95 -15.01 12.96
CA GLY A 219 -15.99 -14.28 12.25
C GLY A 219 -15.44 -13.35 11.19
N ASN A 220 -15.93 -13.54 9.95
CA ASN A 220 -15.54 -12.75 8.80
C ASN A 220 -15.91 -11.26 8.98
N PHE A 221 -15.05 -10.37 8.52
CA PHE A 221 -15.33 -8.96 8.37
C PHE A 221 -14.83 -8.46 7.01
N ASP A 222 -15.26 -7.25 6.59
CA ASP A 222 -14.95 -6.70 5.28
C ASP A 222 -13.57 -6.02 5.27
N TRP A 223 -12.50 -6.84 5.35
CA TRP A 223 -11.13 -6.37 5.09
C TRP A 223 -10.86 -6.31 3.58
N SER A 224 -9.92 -5.50 3.17
CA SER A 224 -9.51 -5.26 1.78
C SER A 224 -8.04 -5.58 1.57
N LEU A 225 -7.55 -5.58 0.35
CA LEU A 225 -6.16 -5.92 0.02
C LEU A 225 -5.43 -4.76 -0.63
N ALA A 226 -4.27 -4.41 -0.08
CA ALA A 226 -3.26 -3.56 -0.69
C ALA A 226 -2.07 -4.42 -1.13
N SER A 227 -1.63 -4.29 -2.37
CA SER A 227 -0.55 -5.10 -2.93
C SER A 227 0.46 -4.25 -3.69
N HIS A 228 1.73 -4.69 -3.73
CA HIS A 228 2.83 -4.02 -4.40
C HIS A 228 3.36 -4.87 -5.57
N PRO A 229 2.73 -4.88 -6.74
CA PRO A 229 3.13 -5.71 -7.87
C PRO A 229 4.27 -5.09 -8.69
N TYR A 230 5.43 -4.90 -8.06
CA TYR A 230 6.63 -4.45 -8.75
C TYR A 230 7.08 -5.42 -9.83
N ASN A 231 7.94 -4.99 -10.72
CA ASN A 231 8.60 -5.89 -11.67
C ASN A 231 9.49 -6.92 -10.96
N PHE A 232 9.74 -8.05 -11.61
CA PHE A 232 10.72 -9.02 -11.16
C PHE A 232 11.83 -9.19 -12.21
N PRO A 233 13.10 -9.00 -11.78
CA PRO A 233 13.53 -8.36 -10.52
C PRO A 233 13.05 -6.89 -10.44
N LEU A 234 13.19 -6.25 -9.26
CA LEU A 234 12.70 -4.87 -9.03
C LEU A 234 13.20 -3.84 -10.05
N TYR A 235 14.36 -4.08 -10.62
CA TYR A 235 15.01 -3.24 -11.64
C TYR A 235 14.76 -3.71 -13.08
N GLU A 236 13.87 -4.68 -13.33
CA GLU A 236 13.52 -5.07 -14.71
C GLU A 236 13.00 -3.87 -15.49
N PRO A 237 13.64 -3.51 -16.61
CA PRO A 237 13.36 -2.26 -17.31
C PRO A 237 12.14 -2.32 -18.23
N ASN A 238 11.52 -3.49 -18.40
CA ASN A 238 10.37 -3.66 -19.30
C ASN A 238 9.40 -4.71 -18.71
N SER A 239 8.28 -4.23 -18.22
CA SER A 239 7.21 -5.05 -17.59
C SER A 239 6.66 -6.15 -18.52
N LEU A 240 6.83 -6.03 -19.83
CA LEU A 240 6.37 -7.01 -20.82
C LEU A 240 7.43 -8.06 -21.20
N THR A 241 8.60 -8.02 -20.53
CA THR A 241 9.61 -9.07 -20.66
C THR A 241 9.10 -10.36 -20.02
N SER A 242 9.06 -11.43 -20.80
CA SER A 242 8.66 -12.75 -20.30
C SER A 242 9.71 -13.30 -19.33
N LYS A 243 9.25 -13.73 -18.15
CA LYS A 243 10.07 -14.35 -17.10
C LYS A 243 9.47 -15.69 -16.67
N PRO A 244 10.27 -16.74 -16.49
CA PRO A 244 9.76 -18.04 -16.01
C PRO A 244 9.11 -17.97 -14.62
N GLN A 245 9.49 -16.99 -13.81
CA GLN A 245 8.96 -16.77 -12.45
C GLN A 245 7.65 -15.97 -12.43
N VAL A 246 7.23 -15.39 -13.56
CA VAL A 246 6.02 -14.58 -13.71
C VAL A 246 5.11 -15.26 -14.72
N THR A 247 4.14 -15.99 -14.23
CA THR A 247 3.20 -16.78 -15.05
C THR A 247 1.75 -16.40 -14.72
N HIS A 248 0.83 -16.68 -15.65
CA HIS A 248 -0.62 -16.44 -15.46
C HIS A 248 -1.31 -17.62 -14.73
N THR A 249 -0.64 -18.22 -13.77
CA THR A 249 -1.18 -19.32 -12.98
C THR A 249 -0.93 -19.09 -11.49
N GLN A 250 -1.69 -19.79 -10.64
CA GLN A 250 -1.47 -19.75 -9.18
C GLN A 250 -0.12 -20.33 -8.74
N ALA A 251 0.62 -20.98 -9.66
CA ALA A 251 1.99 -21.44 -9.45
C ALA A 251 3.05 -20.35 -9.75
N SER A 252 2.65 -19.16 -10.16
CA SER A 252 3.58 -18.04 -10.34
C SER A 252 4.39 -17.79 -9.07
N ARG A 253 5.67 -17.44 -9.20
CA ARG A 253 6.50 -17.07 -8.05
C ARG A 253 6.29 -15.62 -7.64
N TYR A 254 6.08 -14.73 -8.60
CA TYR A 254 5.88 -13.30 -8.38
C TYR A 254 4.59 -12.82 -9.05
N ILE A 255 3.96 -11.83 -8.43
CA ILE A 255 2.88 -11.03 -9.02
C ILE A 255 3.47 -9.69 -9.42
N THR A 256 3.36 -9.38 -10.71
CA THR A 256 3.73 -8.10 -11.32
C THR A 256 2.52 -7.52 -12.03
N MET A 257 2.66 -6.34 -12.62
CA MET A 257 1.56 -5.80 -13.42
C MET A 257 1.20 -6.70 -14.61
N SER A 258 2.17 -7.46 -15.15
CA SER A 258 1.91 -8.31 -16.34
C SER A 258 1.05 -9.54 -16.06
N ASN A 259 1.00 -10.02 -14.83
CA ASN A 259 0.18 -11.15 -14.40
C ASN A 259 -0.70 -10.84 -13.18
N ILE A 260 -1.14 -9.59 -13.07
CA ILE A 260 -1.99 -9.12 -11.95
C ILE A 260 -3.33 -9.86 -11.86
N ASP A 261 -3.77 -10.46 -12.96
CA ASP A 261 -4.92 -11.35 -13.02
C ASP A 261 -4.83 -12.52 -12.03
N VAL A 262 -3.62 -13.05 -11.79
CA VAL A 262 -3.41 -14.15 -10.83
C VAL A 262 -3.83 -13.73 -9.42
N LEU A 263 -3.52 -12.50 -8.99
CA LEU A 263 -3.95 -11.97 -7.70
C LEU A 263 -5.46 -11.76 -7.64
N THR A 264 -6.03 -11.12 -8.66
CA THR A 264 -7.46 -10.82 -8.67
C THR A 264 -8.31 -12.10 -8.81
N ASP A 265 -7.90 -13.06 -9.64
CA ASP A 265 -8.55 -14.38 -9.74
C ASP A 265 -8.50 -15.14 -8.40
N PHE A 266 -7.38 -15.03 -7.66
CA PHE A 266 -7.28 -15.62 -6.31
C PHE A 266 -8.27 -14.98 -5.34
N MET A 267 -8.38 -13.66 -5.33
CA MET A 267 -9.30 -12.94 -4.45
C MET A 267 -10.78 -13.09 -4.84
N CYS A 268 -11.08 -13.50 -6.08
CA CYS A 268 -12.44 -13.85 -6.54
C CYS A 268 -12.92 -15.22 -6.04
N GLN A 269 -12.05 -16.05 -5.46
CA GLN A 269 -12.46 -17.36 -4.95
C GLN A 269 -13.43 -17.20 -3.77
N LYS A 270 -14.40 -18.10 -3.69
CA LYS A 270 -15.51 -18.03 -2.74
C LYS A 270 -15.08 -17.82 -1.28
N GLN A 271 -13.97 -18.45 -0.86
CA GLN A 271 -13.48 -18.32 0.52
C GLN A 271 -12.93 -16.94 0.85
N PHE A 272 -12.54 -16.13 -0.15
CA PHE A 272 -12.01 -14.78 0.05
C PHE A 272 -13.07 -13.67 -0.07
N LEU A 273 -14.29 -13.98 -0.44
CA LEU A 273 -15.34 -12.99 -0.55
C LEU A 273 -15.63 -12.33 0.82
N ASN A 274 -16.06 -11.09 0.77
CA ASN A 274 -16.46 -10.37 1.98
C ASN A 274 -17.78 -10.94 2.56
N PRO A 275 -18.23 -10.48 3.75
CA PRO A 275 -19.48 -10.97 4.36
C PRO A 275 -20.74 -10.80 3.49
N ALA A 276 -20.72 -9.87 2.54
CA ALA A 276 -21.81 -9.65 1.58
C ALA A 276 -21.69 -10.53 0.32
N GLY A 277 -20.67 -11.39 0.23
CA GLY A 277 -20.44 -12.25 -0.93
C GLY A 277 -19.83 -11.55 -2.14
N GLN A 278 -19.23 -10.37 -1.92
CA GLN A 278 -18.59 -9.58 -2.96
C GLN A 278 -17.06 -9.74 -2.92
N VAL A 279 -16.41 -9.54 -4.06
CA VAL A 279 -14.94 -9.45 -4.13
C VAL A 279 -14.48 -8.26 -3.29
N ARG A 280 -13.45 -8.48 -2.47
CA ARG A 280 -12.88 -7.43 -1.63
C ARG A 280 -12.23 -6.35 -2.47
N SER A 281 -12.25 -5.10 -2.00
CA SER A 281 -11.51 -4.01 -2.62
C SER A 281 -10.02 -4.33 -2.71
N ILE A 282 -9.41 -4.05 -3.87
CA ILE A 282 -7.98 -4.25 -4.11
C ILE A 282 -7.39 -2.93 -4.59
N VAL A 283 -6.37 -2.45 -3.88
CA VAL A 283 -5.57 -1.29 -4.28
C VAL A 283 -4.14 -1.74 -4.50
N LEU A 284 -3.56 -1.38 -5.64
CA LEU A 284 -2.13 -1.54 -5.89
C LEU A 284 -1.43 -0.35 -5.26
N SER A 285 -1.14 -0.46 -3.97
CA SER A 285 -0.76 0.68 -3.12
C SER A 285 0.66 1.20 -3.35
N GLU A 286 1.48 0.44 -4.09
CA GLU A 286 2.82 0.86 -4.48
C GLU A 286 3.29 0.09 -5.72
N VAL A 287 3.59 0.81 -6.79
CA VAL A 287 4.15 0.28 -8.03
C VAL A 287 5.14 1.29 -8.59
N GLY A 288 6.37 0.88 -8.89
CA GLY A 288 7.39 1.77 -9.42
C GLY A 288 8.27 1.09 -10.46
N PHE A 289 8.84 1.91 -11.35
CA PHE A 289 9.70 1.47 -12.45
C PHE A 289 10.96 2.32 -12.45
N THR A 290 12.13 1.67 -12.52
CA THR A 290 13.39 2.39 -12.47
C THR A 290 13.77 2.99 -13.84
N SER A 291 14.35 4.19 -13.81
CA SER A 291 15.03 4.80 -14.97
C SER A 291 16.55 4.60 -14.95
N SER A 292 17.06 3.80 -14.00
CA SER A 292 18.50 3.63 -13.80
C SER A 292 19.21 3.00 -14.99
N ALA A 293 20.12 3.75 -15.61
CA ALA A 293 20.97 3.23 -16.70
C ALA A 293 21.88 2.10 -16.24
N ALA A 294 22.29 2.10 -14.97
CA ALA A 294 23.10 1.03 -14.37
C ALA A 294 22.34 -0.30 -14.35
N MET A 295 21.02 -0.29 -14.36
CA MET A 295 20.15 -1.46 -14.41
C MET A 295 19.62 -1.75 -15.83
N GLY A 296 20.19 -1.10 -16.85
CA GLY A 296 19.77 -1.30 -18.25
C GLY A 296 18.49 -0.57 -18.64
N SER A 297 18.00 0.36 -17.81
CA SER A 297 16.81 1.17 -18.06
C SER A 297 17.14 2.58 -18.55
N ASN A 298 16.13 3.38 -18.77
CA ASN A 298 16.20 4.80 -19.09
C ASN A 298 14.82 5.46 -18.83
N GLU A 299 14.75 6.77 -18.97
CA GLU A 299 13.50 7.52 -18.73
C GLU A 299 12.35 7.15 -19.66
N LEU A 300 12.62 6.71 -20.91
CA LEU A 300 11.57 6.29 -21.84
C LEU A 300 10.98 4.93 -21.45
N LEU A 301 11.81 3.98 -21.04
CA LEU A 301 11.36 2.67 -20.55
C LEU A 301 10.53 2.85 -19.27
N GLN A 302 11.03 3.65 -18.31
CA GLN A 302 10.27 4.00 -17.10
C GLN A 302 8.90 4.58 -17.46
N ALA A 303 8.87 5.56 -18.36
CA ALA A 303 7.63 6.22 -18.76
C ALA A 303 6.65 5.25 -19.44
N ALA A 304 7.16 4.35 -20.28
CA ALA A 304 6.35 3.36 -20.97
C ALA A 304 5.75 2.32 -20.01
N ASP A 305 6.51 1.88 -19.01
CA ASP A 305 6.02 0.98 -17.97
C ASP A 305 4.94 1.63 -17.09
N VAL A 306 5.08 2.93 -16.77
CA VAL A 306 4.05 3.70 -16.06
C VAL A 306 2.74 3.73 -16.85
N VAL A 307 2.82 3.98 -18.16
CA VAL A 307 1.65 3.96 -19.04
C VAL A 307 1.00 2.58 -19.09
N TYR A 308 1.81 1.53 -19.24
CA TYR A 308 1.34 0.15 -19.23
C TYR A 308 0.61 -0.19 -17.91
N ALA A 309 1.23 0.10 -16.77
CA ALA A 309 0.67 -0.22 -15.47
C ALA A 309 -0.68 0.44 -15.20
N ILE A 310 -0.83 1.72 -15.56
CA ILE A 310 -2.09 2.46 -15.41
C ILE A 310 -3.18 1.82 -16.28
N ASN A 311 -2.88 1.52 -17.54
CA ASN A 311 -3.85 0.89 -18.46
C ASN A 311 -4.19 -0.54 -18.02
N GLN A 312 -3.22 -1.31 -17.51
CA GLN A 312 -3.47 -2.64 -16.95
C GLN A 312 -4.39 -2.59 -15.72
N ALA A 313 -4.19 -1.64 -14.82
CA ALA A 313 -5.09 -1.44 -13.68
C ALA A 313 -6.50 -1.04 -14.14
N ASN A 314 -6.61 -0.19 -15.14
CA ASN A 314 -7.90 0.21 -15.71
C ASN A 314 -8.64 -0.96 -16.37
N ALA A 315 -7.93 -1.89 -17.00
CA ALA A 315 -8.51 -3.07 -17.66
C ALA A 315 -9.02 -4.14 -16.67
N ASN A 316 -8.68 -4.05 -15.40
CA ASN A 316 -9.11 -5.02 -14.39
C ASN A 316 -10.16 -4.39 -13.44
N GLN A 317 -11.41 -4.85 -13.51
CA GLN A 317 -12.53 -4.29 -12.73
C GLN A 317 -12.42 -4.51 -11.23
N HIS A 318 -11.57 -5.44 -10.77
CA HIS A 318 -11.39 -5.75 -9.35
C HIS A 318 -10.32 -4.89 -8.68
N ILE A 319 -9.62 -4.03 -9.45
CA ILE A 319 -8.63 -3.09 -8.94
C ILE A 319 -9.28 -1.72 -8.80
N ASP A 320 -9.30 -1.16 -7.59
CA ASP A 320 -9.91 0.12 -7.28
C ASP A 320 -8.92 1.30 -7.36
N GLY A 321 -7.63 1.02 -7.36
CA GLY A 321 -6.60 2.06 -7.47
C GLY A 321 -5.22 1.51 -7.75
N ILE A 322 -4.38 2.35 -8.35
CA ILE A 322 -2.94 2.10 -8.55
C ILE A 322 -2.17 3.34 -8.13
N ILE A 323 -1.22 3.17 -7.24
CA ILE A 323 -0.38 4.25 -6.71
C ILE A 323 1.01 4.10 -7.29
N ILE A 324 1.39 5.04 -8.15
CA ILE A 324 2.75 5.05 -8.70
C ILE A 324 3.73 5.54 -7.63
N ASN A 325 4.72 4.75 -7.34
CA ASN A 325 5.86 5.07 -6.50
C ASN A 325 7.01 5.53 -7.43
N ARG A 326 7.36 6.79 -7.52
CA ARG A 326 6.90 7.89 -6.66
C ARG A 326 6.99 9.22 -7.40
N GLN A 327 6.50 10.29 -6.80
CA GLN A 327 6.55 11.62 -7.45
C GLN A 327 7.98 12.10 -7.69
N ARG A 328 8.86 12.00 -6.67
CA ARG A 328 10.26 12.43 -6.73
C ARG A 328 11.19 11.31 -6.31
N SER A 329 12.28 11.12 -7.07
CA SER A 329 13.28 10.08 -6.78
C SER A 329 13.92 10.29 -5.41
N ASP A 330 14.12 9.19 -4.70
CA ASP A 330 14.82 9.14 -3.42
C ASP A 330 16.29 8.75 -3.64
N ILE A 331 17.20 9.47 -2.99
CA ILE A 331 18.66 9.28 -3.18
C ILE A 331 19.09 7.90 -2.68
N SER A 332 18.47 7.39 -1.60
CA SER A 332 18.81 6.09 -1.05
C SER A 332 18.35 4.93 -1.94
N GLU A 333 17.22 5.10 -2.62
CA GLU A 333 16.72 4.14 -3.63
C GLU A 333 17.59 4.17 -4.90
N ILE A 334 17.98 5.38 -5.37
CA ILE A 334 18.88 5.52 -6.52
C ILE A 334 20.20 4.77 -6.28
N ALA A 335 20.76 4.85 -5.08
CA ALA A 335 21.97 4.14 -4.72
C ALA A 335 21.84 2.60 -4.84
N GLN A 336 20.61 2.08 -4.81
CA GLN A 336 20.29 0.66 -5.02
C GLN A 336 19.88 0.34 -6.46
N GLY A 337 19.96 1.31 -7.39
CA GLY A 337 19.54 1.15 -8.77
C GLY A 337 18.02 1.34 -8.99
N LEU A 338 17.30 1.88 -7.99
CA LEU A 338 15.84 2.05 -7.99
C LEU A 338 15.50 3.54 -8.14
N ASP A 339 15.67 4.08 -9.32
CA ASP A 339 15.34 5.49 -9.64
C ASP A 339 13.89 5.63 -10.10
N TYR A 340 12.96 5.54 -9.15
CA TYR A 340 11.52 5.44 -9.40
C TYR A 340 10.78 6.77 -9.62
N GLY A 341 11.36 7.91 -9.24
CA GLY A 341 10.65 9.19 -9.33
C GLY A 341 10.21 9.56 -10.74
N LEU A 342 9.01 10.12 -10.86
CA LEU A 342 8.57 10.81 -12.08
C LEU A 342 9.36 12.12 -12.29
N ILE A 343 9.85 12.67 -11.19
CA ILE A 343 10.76 13.79 -11.10
C ILE A 343 12.06 13.29 -10.49
N GLY A 344 13.20 13.62 -11.10
CA GLY A 344 14.51 13.25 -10.58
C GLY A 344 14.81 13.88 -9.21
N ALA A 345 15.79 13.32 -8.50
CA ALA A 345 16.24 13.88 -7.22
C ALA A 345 16.74 15.33 -7.34
N ASN A 346 17.20 15.72 -8.52
CA ASN A 346 17.60 17.10 -8.87
C ASN A 346 16.41 18.06 -9.12
N GLY A 347 15.17 17.57 -9.04
CA GLY A 347 13.95 18.35 -9.28
C GLY A 347 13.55 18.49 -10.76
N VAL A 348 14.27 17.84 -11.68
CA VAL A 348 13.95 17.86 -13.12
C VAL A 348 12.90 16.78 -13.44
N ALA A 349 11.83 17.18 -14.12
CA ALA A 349 10.81 16.24 -14.56
C ALA A 349 11.39 15.31 -15.63
N LYS A 350 11.14 13.99 -15.44
CA LYS A 350 11.49 12.96 -16.42
C LYS A 350 10.39 12.78 -17.46
N GLN A 351 10.63 11.96 -18.49
CA GLN A 351 9.59 11.61 -19.46
C GLN A 351 8.36 10.99 -18.79
N ALA A 352 8.59 10.20 -17.72
CA ALA A 352 7.52 9.57 -16.96
C ALA A 352 6.53 10.56 -16.32
N TYR A 353 6.96 11.78 -15.99
CA TYR A 353 6.07 12.82 -15.49
C TYR A 353 5.00 13.21 -16.52
N THR A 354 5.43 13.49 -17.75
CA THR A 354 4.51 13.87 -18.85
C THR A 354 3.61 12.70 -19.25
N TRP A 355 4.16 11.49 -19.35
CA TRP A 355 3.40 10.32 -19.76
C TRP A 355 2.45 9.82 -18.68
N PHE A 356 2.76 10.02 -17.41
CA PHE A 356 1.82 9.78 -16.31
C PHE A 356 0.55 10.65 -16.47
N MET A 357 0.71 11.92 -16.81
CA MET A 357 -0.42 12.83 -17.00
C MET A 357 -1.33 12.38 -18.13
N THR A 358 -0.76 11.85 -19.21
CA THR A 358 -1.45 11.45 -20.46
C THR A 358 -1.52 9.95 -20.68
N ALA A 359 -1.37 9.14 -19.61
CA ALA A 359 -1.20 7.69 -19.70
C ALA A 359 -2.34 6.96 -20.44
N GLU A 360 -3.53 7.54 -20.44
CA GLU A 360 -4.74 6.99 -21.09
C GLU A 360 -4.97 7.56 -22.50
N ASN A 361 -4.11 8.49 -22.94
CA ASN A 361 -4.21 9.06 -24.29
C ASN A 361 -3.70 8.06 -25.33
N PRO A 362 -4.46 7.80 -26.43
CA PRO A 362 -4.07 6.86 -27.48
C PRO A 362 -2.67 7.12 -28.06
N ASN A 363 -2.27 8.39 -28.23
CA ASN A 363 -0.94 8.71 -28.75
C ASN A 363 0.17 8.35 -27.76
N THR A 364 -0.06 8.57 -26.46
CA THR A 364 0.88 8.19 -25.39
C THR A 364 0.99 6.67 -25.29
N ILE A 365 -0.13 5.96 -25.39
CA ILE A 365 -0.16 4.49 -25.40
C ILE A 365 0.60 3.94 -26.62
N ALA A 366 0.41 4.52 -27.80
CA ALA A 366 1.12 4.10 -29.01
C ALA A 366 2.64 4.36 -28.89
N ALA A 367 3.05 5.51 -28.35
CA ALA A 367 4.46 5.82 -28.12
C ALA A 367 5.09 4.87 -27.08
N ALA A 368 4.39 4.59 -25.98
CA ALA A 368 4.83 3.65 -24.95
C ALA A 368 4.93 2.21 -25.50
N SER A 369 3.97 1.79 -26.33
CA SER A 369 3.99 0.48 -27.00
C SER A 369 5.23 0.32 -27.89
N ALA A 370 5.58 1.37 -28.63
CA ALA A 370 6.80 1.36 -29.45
C ALA A 370 8.07 1.21 -28.61
N VAL A 371 8.14 1.84 -27.43
CA VAL A 371 9.27 1.75 -26.51
C VAL A 371 9.37 0.34 -25.89
N LEU A 372 8.25 -0.26 -25.49
CA LEU A 372 8.22 -1.60 -24.90
C LEU A 372 8.37 -2.73 -25.94
N GLY A 373 8.26 -2.40 -27.24
CA GLY A 373 8.35 -3.37 -28.33
C GLY A 373 7.14 -4.30 -28.45
N LYS A 374 6.04 -3.99 -27.76
CA LYS A 374 4.77 -4.72 -27.81
C LYS A 374 3.61 -3.75 -27.67
N ASP A 375 2.51 -4.03 -28.37
CA ASP A 375 1.29 -3.26 -28.22
C ASP A 375 0.70 -3.44 -26.81
N ILE A 376 0.64 -2.34 -26.05
CA ILE A 376 0.10 -2.32 -24.69
C ILE A 376 -1.33 -2.84 -24.68
N MET A 377 -2.20 -2.36 -25.58
CA MET A 377 -3.62 -2.69 -25.55
C MET A 377 -3.90 -4.18 -25.78
N THR A 378 -3.09 -4.83 -26.62
CA THR A 378 -3.19 -6.28 -26.82
C THR A 378 -2.49 -7.11 -25.75
N SER A 379 -1.66 -6.48 -24.92
CA SER A 379 -0.95 -7.11 -23.79
C SER A 379 -1.73 -7.03 -22.48
N LEU A 380 -2.85 -6.26 -22.43
CA LEU A 380 -3.66 -6.14 -21.23
C LEU A 380 -4.41 -7.45 -20.93
N VAL A 381 -4.45 -7.81 -19.66
CA VAL A 381 -5.25 -8.92 -19.15
C VAL A 381 -6.46 -8.33 -18.44
N ALA A 382 -7.57 -8.29 -19.13
CA ALA A 382 -8.84 -7.78 -18.61
C ALA A 382 -9.48 -8.77 -17.62
N ARG A 383 -10.14 -8.26 -16.57
CA ARG A 383 -10.96 -9.00 -15.60
C ARG A 383 -12.20 -8.19 -15.24
#